data_ea1228554da8ec1d31d965566187589a
#
_entry.id   ea1228554da8ec1d31d965566187589a
#
_cell.length_a   1.000
_cell.length_b   1.000
_cell.length_c   1.000
_cell.angle_alpha   90.00
_cell.angle_beta   90.00
_cell.angle_gamma   90.00
#
_symmetry.space_group_name_H-M   'P 1'
#
loop_
_entity.id
_entity.type
_entity.pdbx_description
1 polymer ?
#
loop_
_entity_poly.entity_id
_entity_poly.type
_entity_poly.pdbx_seq_one_letter_code
_entity_poly.pdbx_strand_id
1 'polypeptide(L)'
;MRIRSAGLLAALTLTSLLAACGGGGSTPSATGAPGGKTVVIDTAFQLKTTDPARMFEPTGLLIDRAIYDTLLTFNGSDVTKPVPALAESYTAAPDAKTFTFKLRADAKFSDGTPVTSADVVFSLNRVKNVKGNPSFLMDGLTVAAPDPATVVVTSEKPNTAVPFILPNPALGILNSAVAKKNGASDAEGADKADTAESFLNSQSLGSGPYILDSYSTTSQVVLTVNEKYWGEKPAYAKVVVRNVQANVQRLNVLKGESQIAVDLSPEQAKGLDQLQTVNGASPNVFFVFTNDNPEISKISSNPKFQEAVRYGIDYQSLVDLAGEGAVQAPGVVPSVFLGALPGSDGVVRDVAKAKAALAESGLQNPTVKLSYPSDVQVNGLNFGDLAARVQANLKEVGINVELAPASVQAALETYRGGTEEMGLWQWGPDFPDPSNYLNFLPGQLVGLRAGWAEGAAPALEELGTKASTTVDDAERAGLYVDIQHSMNEAGPIMPLIQPAQILVAAKSVQNVQSNALWLVNVRELG
;
A
#
# COMPACT_ATOMS: atom_id res chain seq x y z
N MET A 1 24.76 65.68 15.37
CA MET A 1 24.09 66.79 14.72
C MET A 1 22.61 66.44 14.70
N ARG A 2 21.84 66.69 15.77
CA ARG A 2 20.90 67.78 16.03
C ARG A 2 20.13 68.16 14.72
N ILE A 3 18.77 67.93 14.67
CA ILE A 3 17.67 68.83 15.08
C ILE A 3 16.40 68.06 14.73
N ARG A 4 15.42 67.72 15.62
CA ARG A 4 14.23 68.47 16.11
C ARG A 4 13.33 68.95 14.92
N SER A 5 12.05 68.86 14.91
CA SER A 5 10.87 68.70 15.80
C SER A 5 9.58 68.83 14.96
N ALA A 6 8.52 68.47 15.32
CA ALA A 6 7.21 68.82 15.90
C ALA A 6 6.12 68.35 14.93
N GLY A 7 5.03 67.65 15.26
CA GLY A 7 4.06 67.94 16.34
C GLY A 7 2.83 68.59 15.74
N LEU A 8 1.68 67.87 15.63
CA LEU A 8 0.34 68.49 15.77
C LEU A 8 -0.71 67.42 16.15
N LEU A 9 -1.27 67.62 17.33
CA LEU A 9 -2.50 66.97 17.82
C LEU A 9 -3.73 67.55 17.09
N ALA A 10 -4.70 66.71 16.83
CA ALA A 10 -6.10 67.17 16.74
C ALA A 10 -6.98 66.08 17.33
N ALA A 11 -7.48 66.35 18.51
CA ALA A 11 -8.55 65.62 19.19
C ALA A 11 -9.90 66.15 18.69
N LEU A 12 -10.85 65.25 18.45
CA LEU A 12 -12.27 65.58 18.45
C LEU A 12 -13.12 64.44 19.02
N THR A 13 -13.82 64.78 20.00
CA THR A 13 -14.75 64.27 20.97
C THR A 13 -15.83 63.29 20.50
N LEU A 14 -16.02 62.34 21.44
CA LEU A 14 -17.20 61.53 21.84
C LEU A 14 -18.57 62.01 21.38
N THR A 15 -19.38 61.03 20.98
CA THR A 15 -20.78 60.96 21.50
C THR A 15 -21.18 59.46 21.58
N SER A 16 -21.48 59.07 22.78
CA SER A 16 -22.06 57.78 23.23
C SER A 16 -23.54 57.75 22.92
N LEU A 17 -24.01 56.61 22.36
CA LEU A 17 -25.42 56.17 22.51
C LEU A 17 -25.42 54.68 22.83
N LEU A 18 -25.75 54.39 24.09
CA LEU A 18 -26.18 53.07 24.53
C LEU A 18 -27.60 52.80 24.00
N ALA A 19 -27.76 51.68 23.28
CA ALA A 19 -29.04 50.99 23.21
C ALA A 19 -28.81 49.52 23.44
N ALA A 20 -29.21 49.05 24.61
CA ALA A 20 -29.29 47.65 24.93
C ALA A 20 -30.52 47.04 24.26
N CYS A 21 -30.33 45.91 23.55
CA CYS A 21 -31.35 44.88 23.41
C CYS A 21 -30.65 43.54 23.20
N GLY A 22 -30.99 42.61 24.07
CA GLY A 22 -30.46 41.25 24.04
C GLY A 22 -30.97 40.45 22.81
N GLY A 23 -30.17 39.52 22.41
CA GLY A 23 -30.50 38.58 21.33
C GLY A 23 -29.36 37.60 21.13
N GLY A 24 -29.65 36.36 21.37
CA GLY A 24 -28.77 35.19 21.40
C GLY A 24 -27.69 35.14 20.35
N GLY A 25 -26.54 34.66 20.78
CA GLY A 25 -25.42 34.32 19.93
C GLY A 25 -25.79 33.18 18.98
N SER A 26 -26.08 33.53 17.74
CA SER A 26 -26.06 32.60 16.62
C SER A 26 -24.64 32.56 16.10
N THR A 27 -23.98 31.44 16.36
CA THR A 27 -22.84 30.98 15.55
C THR A 27 -23.20 31.12 14.08
N PRO A 28 -22.32 31.61 13.23
CA PRO A 28 -22.59 31.65 11.80
C PRO A 28 -22.74 30.22 11.29
N SER A 29 -23.99 29.81 11.08
CA SER A 29 -24.27 28.64 10.25
C SER A 29 -23.68 28.92 8.88
N ALA A 30 -22.73 28.09 8.49
CA ALA A 30 -22.28 28.02 7.11
C ALA A 30 -23.51 27.80 6.23
N THR A 31 -23.87 28.82 5.45
CA THR A 31 -24.93 28.76 4.43
C THR A 31 -24.57 27.65 3.46
N GLY A 32 -25.34 26.55 3.50
CA GLY A 32 -25.15 25.36 2.70
C GLY A 32 -25.29 25.67 1.22
N ALA A 33 -24.27 25.25 0.49
CA ALA A 33 -24.45 24.79 -0.88
C ALA A 33 -25.46 23.63 -0.92
N PRO A 34 -26.11 23.28 -2.05
CA PRO A 34 -27.14 22.24 -2.14
C PRO A 34 -26.62 20.94 -1.51
N GLY A 35 -27.24 20.55 -0.36
CA GLY A 35 -26.59 19.79 0.65
C GLY A 35 -26.65 18.29 0.43
N GLY A 36 -25.54 17.70 0.04
CA GLY A 36 -25.22 16.31 0.30
C GLY A 36 -24.32 16.17 1.54
N LYS A 37 -24.29 14.97 2.16
CA LYS A 37 -23.41 14.66 3.29
C LYS A 37 -21.93 14.85 2.89
N THR A 38 -21.13 15.36 3.81
CA THR A 38 -19.66 15.43 3.66
C THR A 38 -19.01 14.40 4.58
N VAL A 39 -17.98 13.70 4.10
CA VAL A 39 -17.08 12.90 4.94
C VAL A 39 -15.69 13.52 4.93
N VAL A 40 -15.08 13.64 6.10
CA VAL A 40 -13.72 14.12 6.30
C VAL A 40 -12.85 12.95 6.75
N ILE A 41 -11.78 12.72 6.04
CA ILE A 41 -10.80 11.64 6.27
C ILE A 41 -9.46 12.29 6.60
N ASP A 42 -8.90 11.99 7.76
CA ASP A 42 -7.57 12.43 8.16
C ASP A 42 -6.55 11.33 7.88
N THR A 43 -5.47 11.67 7.17
CA THR A 43 -4.30 10.83 6.95
C THR A 43 -3.03 11.67 6.83
N ALA A 44 -1.89 11.14 7.28
CA ALA A 44 -0.60 11.77 7.06
C ALA A 44 -0.22 11.60 5.59
N PHE A 45 -0.18 12.68 4.84
CA PHE A 45 -0.02 12.62 3.39
C PHE A 45 1.31 12.01 2.95
N GLN A 46 1.18 11.01 2.11
CA GLN A 46 2.19 10.56 1.18
C GLN A 46 1.61 10.80 -0.21
N LEU A 47 1.57 12.05 -0.64
CA LEU A 47 0.93 12.48 -1.88
C LEU A 47 1.85 13.43 -2.64
N LYS A 48 2.12 13.11 -3.89
CA LYS A 48 2.89 13.98 -4.80
C LYS A 48 2.04 14.52 -5.94
N THR A 49 1.14 13.69 -6.45
CA THR A 49 0.33 13.98 -7.63
C THR A 49 -0.96 13.14 -7.61
N THR A 50 -1.97 13.58 -8.36
CA THR A 50 -3.18 12.82 -8.71
C THR A 50 -3.16 12.39 -10.19
N ASP A 51 -2.00 12.46 -10.83
CA ASP A 51 -1.80 11.90 -12.15
C ASP A 51 -1.53 10.39 -12.06
N PRO A 52 -2.43 9.51 -12.54
CA PRO A 52 -2.28 8.06 -12.40
C PRO A 52 -0.94 7.53 -12.93
N ALA A 53 -0.42 8.10 -14.02
CA ALA A 53 0.84 7.65 -14.60
C ALA A 53 2.10 8.00 -13.76
N ARG A 54 1.95 8.81 -12.72
CA ARG A 54 3.05 9.28 -11.85
C ARG A 54 2.82 8.95 -10.37
N MET A 55 1.57 8.72 -9.98
CA MET A 55 1.15 8.47 -8.61
C MET A 55 1.31 6.98 -8.25
N PHE A 56 1.94 6.70 -7.09
CA PHE A 56 2.00 5.34 -6.52
C PHE A 56 2.12 5.38 -4.99
N GLU A 57 1.69 6.45 -4.36
CA GLU A 57 1.73 6.61 -2.91
C GLU A 57 0.36 6.30 -2.28
N PRO A 58 0.28 5.80 -1.02
CA PRO A 58 -0.96 5.38 -0.37
C PRO A 58 -2.10 6.41 -0.40
N THR A 59 -1.80 7.69 -0.12
CA THR A 59 -2.80 8.77 -0.19
C THR A 59 -3.30 8.99 -1.62
N GLY A 60 -2.40 8.88 -2.60
CA GLY A 60 -2.76 8.99 -4.02
C GLY A 60 -3.65 7.84 -4.47
N LEU A 61 -3.33 6.60 -4.08
CA LEU A 61 -4.16 5.43 -4.38
C LEU A 61 -5.59 5.56 -3.83
N LEU A 62 -5.74 6.08 -2.59
CA LEU A 62 -7.05 6.36 -2.00
C LEU A 62 -7.85 7.38 -2.83
N ILE A 63 -7.20 8.48 -3.25
CA ILE A 63 -7.82 9.55 -4.02
C ILE A 63 -8.17 9.08 -5.43
N ASP A 64 -7.21 8.48 -6.14
CA ASP A 64 -7.39 8.07 -7.53
C ASP A 64 -8.40 6.92 -7.64
N ARG A 65 -8.52 6.07 -6.63
CA ARG A 65 -9.60 5.08 -6.54
C ARG A 65 -10.99 5.72 -6.60
N ALA A 66 -11.15 6.92 -6.04
CA ALA A 66 -12.43 7.63 -6.07
C ALA A 66 -12.72 8.29 -7.43
N ILE A 67 -11.67 8.72 -8.14
CA ILE A 67 -11.76 9.56 -9.36
C ILE A 67 -11.78 8.70 -10.62
N TYR A 68 -10.98 7.64 -10.68
CA TYR A 68 -10.75 6.82 -11.87
C TYR A 68 -11.32 5.42 -11.70
N ASP A 69 -11.96 4.89 -12.73
CA ASP A 69 -12.22 3.47 -12.84
C ASP A 69 -11.09 2.76 -13.58
N THR A 70 -10.89 1.51 -13.24
CA THR A 70 -9.95 0.57 -13.84
C THR A 70 -10.68 -0.53 -14.61
N LEU A 71 -10.00 -1.38 -15.37
CA LEU A 71 -10.65 -2.50 -16.08
C LEU A 71 -11.33 -3.47 -15.11
N LEU A 72 -10.65 -3.84 -14.05
CA LEU A 72 -11.15 -4.69 -12.97
C LEU A 72 -11.04 -3.94 -11.64
N THR A 73 -11.70 -4.42 -10.61
CA THR A 73 -11.61 -3.89 -9.24
C THR A 73 -11.64 -5.01 -8.20
N PHE A 74 -11.63 -4.67 -6.93
CA PHE A 74 -11.88 -5.59 -5.82
C PHE A 74 -13.15 -5.18 -5.08
N ASN A 75 -13.78 -6.13 -4.39
CA ASN A 75 -15.03 -5.95 -3.67
C ASN A 75 -14.74 -5.77 -2.16
N GLY A 76 -15.00 -4.61 -1.63
CA GLY A 76 -14.75 -4.30 -0.22
C GLY A 76 -13.30 -4.48 0.19
N SER A 77 -13.06 -5.31 1.21
CA SER A 77 -11.73 -5.68 1.70
C SER A 77 -11.12 -6.91 1.01
N ASP A 78 -11.91 -7.66 0.22
CA ASP A 78 -11.45 -8.88 -0.45
C ASP A 78 -10.63 -8.54 -1.68
N VAL A 79 -9.33 -8.80 -1.64
CA VAL A 79 -8.40 -8.65 -2.76
C VAL A 79 -7.96 -10.01 -3.35
N THR A 80 -8.56 -11.11 -2.90
CA THR A 80 -8.22 -12.46 -3.39
C THR A 80 -8.79 -12.77 -4.77
N LYS A 81 -9.80 -12.01 -5.20
CA LYS A 81 -10.48 -12.21 -6.49
C LYS A 81 -10.82 -10.89 -7.15
N PRO A 82 -10.19 -10.55 -8.30
CA PRO A 82 -10.60 -9.41 -9.12
C PRO A 82 -12.01 -9.56 -9.65
N VAL A 83 -12.78 -8.47 -9.63
CA VAL A 83 -14.16 -8.43 -10.11
C VAL A 83 -14.32 -7.41 -11.24
N PRO A 84 -15.37 -7.53 -12.07
CA PRO A 84 -15.67 -6.58 -13.13
C PRO A 84 -15.77 -5.12 -12.67
N ALA A 85 -15.24 -4.19 -13.50
CA ALA A 85 -15.41 -2.74 -13.36
C ALA A 85 -15.74 -2.12 -14.73
N LEU A 86 -14.81 -1.45 -15.42
CA LEU A 86 -15.02 -1.02 -16.82
C LEU A 86 -15.12 -2.20 -17.77
N ALA A 87 -14.43 -3.31 -17.50
CA ALA A 87 -14.68 -4.56 -18.19
C ALA A 87 -15.83 -5.31 -17.49
N GLU A 88 -16.84 -5.73 -18.23
CA GLU A 88 -17.93 -6.56 -17.71
C GLU A 88 -17.52 -8.04 -17.58
N SER A 89 -16.48 -8.45 -18.31
CA SER A 89 -15.92 -9.81 -18.25
C SER A 89 -14.50 -9.83 -18.79
N TYR A 90 -13.73 -10.86 -18.42
CA TYR A 90 -12.46 -11.18 -19.05
C TYR A 90 -12.24 -12.67 -19.17
N THR A 91 -11.32 -13.05 -20.05
CA THR A 91 -10.83 -14.43 -20.21
C THR A 91 -9.31 -14.41 -20.25
N ALA A 92 -8.69 -15.40 -19.61
CA ALA A 92 -7.25 -15.67 -19.68
C ALA A 92 -7.00 -16.84 -20.63
N ALA A 93 -5.99 -16.72 -21.49
CA ALA A 93 -5.53 -17.85 -22.28
C ALA A 93 -4.82 -18.89 -21.38
N PRO A 94 -4.83 -20.19 -21.74
CA PRO A 94 -4.24 -21.25 -20.92
C PRO A 94 -2.74 -21.11 -20.65
N ASP A 95 -2.02 -20.34 -21.48
CA ASP A 95 -0.59 -20.05 -21.32
C ASP A 95 -0.32 -18.86 -20.40
N ALA A 96 -1.34 -18.27 -19.78
CA ALA A 96 -1.26 -17.07 -18.93
C ALA A 96 -0.58 -15.87 -19.60
N LYS A 97 -0.58 -15.78 -20.93
CA LYS A 97 0.05 -14.67 -21.67
C LYS A 97 -0.94 -13.68 -22.26
N THR A 98 -2.17 -14.09 -22.54
CA THR A 98 -3.16 -13.25 -23.22
C THR A 98 -4.43 -13.17 -22.39
N PHE A 99 -4.86 -11.93 -22.13
CA PHE A 99 -6.07 -11.61 -21.36
C PHE A 99 -6.97 -10.74 -22.23
N THR A 100 -8.19 -11.19 -22.48
CA THR A 100 -9.17 -10.46 -23.30
C THR A 100 -10.29 -9.92 -22.42
N PHE A 101 -10.50 -8.61 -22.45
CA PHE A 101 -11.48 -7.88 -21.66
C PHE A 101 -12.59 -7.35 -22.57
N LYS A 102 -13.85 -7.52 -22.16
CA LYS A 102 -15.01 -6.92 -22.80
C LYS A 102 -15.46 -5.71 -22.00
N LEU A 103 -15.45 -4.54 -22.63
CA LEU A 103 -15.88 -3.30 -21.97
C LEU A 103 -17.41 -3.22 -21.93
N ARG A 104 -17.90 -2.67 -20.84
CA ARG A 104 -19.32 -2.36 -20.69
C ARG A 104 -19.72 -1.16 -21.57
N ALA A 105 -20.94 -1.19 -22.09
CA ALA A 105 -21.41 -0.16 -23.02
C ALA A 105 -21.92 1.13 -22.34
N ASP A 106 -22.22 1.09 -21.04
CA ASP A 106 -22.85 2.18 -20.28
C ASP A 106 -21.84 3.07 -19.53
N ALA A 107 -20.54 2.70 -19.47
CA ALA A 107 -19.51 3.48 -18.82
C ALA A 107 -19.27 4.83 -19.51
N LYS A 108 -19.21 5.90 -18.71
CA LYS A 108 -19.02 7.29 -19.19
C LYS A 108 -18.02 8.02 -18.31
N PHE A 109 -17.22 8.87 -18.93
CA PHE A 109 -16.41 9.84 -18.23
C PHE A 109 -17.25 10.93 -17.55
N SER A 110 -16.66 11.70 -16.68
CA SER A 110 -17.33 12.79 -15.95
C SER A 110 -17.90 13.89 -16.86
N ASP A 111 -17.37 14.06 -18.07
CA ASP A 111 -17.94 14.95 -19.08
C ASP A 111 -19.18 14.36 -19.80
N GLY A 112 -19.43 13.07 -19.64
CA GLY A 112 -20.54 12.31 -20.22
C GLY A 112 -20.20 11.59 -21.53
N THR A 113 -18.95 11.68 -22.01
CA THR A 113 -18.50 10.91 -23.18
C THR A 113 -18.32 9.42 -22.81
N PRO A 114 -18.59 8.47 -23.73
CA PRO A 114 -18.42 7.05 -23.46
C PRO A 114 -16.94 6.68 -23.30
N VAL A 115 -16.69 5.70 -22.42
CA VAL A 115 -15.36 5.05 -22.29
C VAL A 115 -15.21 4.02 -23.41
N THR A 116 -14.07 4.03 -24.08
CA THR A 116 -13.74 3.14 -25.19
C THR A 116 -12.44 2.39 -24.96
N SER A 117 -12.22 1.33 -25.73
CA SER A 117 -10.95 0.58 -25.71
C SER A 117 -9.74 1.44 -26.11
N ALA A 118 -9.95 2.48 -26.93
CA ALA A 118 -8.89 3.45 -27.26
C ALA A 118 -8.42 4.25 -26.04
N ASP A 119 -9.34 4.60 -25.12
CA ASP A 119 -9.00 5.27 -23.87
C ASP A 119 -8.20 4.37 -22.95
N VAL A 120 -8.53 3.07 -22.91
CA VAL A 120 -7.80 2.07 -22.14
C VAL A 120 -6.38 1.91 -22.68
N VAL A 121 -6.23 1.71 -24.00
CA VAL A 121 -4.90 1.59 -24.65
C VAL A 121 -4.06 2.82 -24.37
N PHE A 122 -4.65 4.02 -24.56
CA PHE A 122 -3.95 5.27 -24.24
C PHE A 122 -3.48 5.34 -22.78
N SER A 123 -4.38 5.06 -21.84
CA SER A 123 -4.07 5.22 -20.40
C SER A 123 -2.98 4.27 -19.95
N LEU A 124 -3.08 2.98 -20.31
CA LEU A 124 -2.10 1.97 -19.92
C LEU A 124 -0.74 2.18 -20.61
N ASN A 125 -0.72 2.53 -21.89
CA ASN A 125 0.53 2.89 -22.57
C ASN A 125 1.14 4.18 -22.00
N ARG A 126 0.32 5.16 -21.58
CA ARG A 126 0.80 6.35 -20.91
C ARG A 126 1.50 6.02 -19.61
N VAL A 127 0.95 5.15 -18.76
CA VAL A 127 1.63 4.68 -17.53
C VAL A 127 2.98 4.08 -17.86
N LYS A 128 3.05 3.17 -18.86
CA LYS A 128 4.28 2.53 -19.31
C LYS A 128 5.33 3.53 -19.78
N ASN A 129 4.93 4.49 -20.62
CA ASN A 129 5.86 5.34 -21.39
C ASN A 129 6.22 6.65 -20.69
N VAL A 130 5.42 7.14 -19.75
CA VAL A 130 5.77 8.26 -18.84
C VAL A 130 6.88 7.87 -17.87
N LYS A 131 7.03 6.56 -17.59
CA LYS A 131 8.06 6.02 -16.67
C LYS A 131 8.02 6.68 -15.29
N GLY A 132 6.83 7.04 -14.83
CA GLY A 132 6.59 7.44 -13.44
C GLY A 132 6.67 6.26 -12.48
N ASN A 133 6.44 6.52 -11.19
CA ASN A 133 6.54 5.50 -10.15
C ASN A 133 5.77 4.20 -10.46
N PRO A 134 4.53 4.21 -11.02
CA PRO A 134 3.76 3.00 -11.28
C PRO A 134 4.11 2.29 -12.59
N SER A 135 5.05 2.77 -13.37
CA SER A 135 5.33 2.23 -14.73
C SER A 135 5.70 0.75 -14.73
N PHE A 136 6.32 0.26 -13.65
CA PHE A 136 6.69 -1.16 -13.50
C PHE A 136 5.47 -2.10 -13.52
N LEU A 137 4.26 -1.61 -13.18
CA LEU A 137 3.02 -2.40 -13.30
C LEU A 137 2.73 -2.81 -14.75
N MET A 138 3.33 -2.13 -15.71
CA MET A 138 3.19 -2.40 -17.14
C MET A 138 4.41 -3.09 -17.75
N ASP A 139 5.38 -3.53 -16.94
CA ASP A 139 6.58 -4.20 -17.43
C ASP A 139 6.24 -5.53 -18.11
N GLY A 140 6.78 -5.73 -19.30
CA GLY A 140 6.49 -6.90 -20.12
C GLY A 140 5.06 -6.99 -20.66
N LEU A 141 4.21 -5.97 -20.43
CA LEU A 141 2.84 -5.94 -20.92
C LEU A 141 2.69 -5.05 -22.17
N THR A 142 1.84 -5.49 -23.07
CA THR A 142 1.36 -4.73 -24.23
C THR A 142 -0.18 -4.73 -24.27
N VAL A 143 -0.76 -3.65 -24.79
CA VAL A 143 -2.20 -3.45 -24.80
C VAL A 143 -2.67 -3.13 -26.22
N ALA A 144 -3.72 -3.80 -26.67
CA ALA A 144 -4.33 -3.61 -27.99
C ALA A 144 -5.84 -3.47 -27.89
N ALA A 145 -6.43 -2.74 -28.83
CA ALA A 145 -7.87 -2.56 -29.00
C ALA A 145 -8.28 -3.05 -30.38
N PRO A 146 -8.67 -4.32 -30.54
CA PRO A 146 -9.10 -4.86 -31.84
C PRO A 146 -10.44 -4.26 -32.33
N ASP A 147 -11.25 -3.81 -31.40
CA ASP A 147 -12.54 -3.11 -31.65
C ASP A 147 -12.85 -2.14 -30.48
N PRO A 148 -13.84 -1.23 -30.60
CA PRO A 148 -14.12 -0.21 -29.58
C PRO A 148 -14.55 -0.75 -28.22
N ALA A 149 -14.94 -2.02 -28.09
CA ALA A 149 -15.43 -2.65 -26.86
C ALA A 149 -14.52 -3.78 -26.35
N THR A 150 -13.41 -4.06 -27.04
CA THR A 150 -12.49 -5.15 -26.65
C THR A 150 -11.09 -4.62 -26.39
N VAL A 151 -10.52 -5.01 -25.25
CA VAL A 151 -9.12 -4.75 -24.91
C VAL A 151 -8.41 -6.09 -24.77
N VAL A 152 -7.21 -6.20 -25.34
CA VAL A 152 -6.34 -7.37 -25.19
C VAL A 152 -5.05 -6.92 -24.52
N VAL A 153 -4.75 -7.52 -23.37
CA VAL A 153 -3.47 -7.35 -22.67
C VAL A 153 -2.65 -8.61 -22.91
N THR A 154 -1.42 -8.43 -23.41
CA THR A 154 -0.50 -9.55 -23.68
C THR A 154 0.76 -9.37 -22.85
N SER A 155 1.20 -10.45 -22.19
CA SER A 155 2.45 -10.51 -21.44
C SER A 155 3.53 -11.26 -22.23
N GLU A 156 4.76 -10.79 -22.18
CA GLU A 156 5.92 -11.43 -22.82
C GLU A 156 6.17 -12.84 -22.25
N LYS A 157 5.94 -12.99 -20.94
CA LYS A 157 6.07 -14.27 -20.22
C LYS A 157 4.72 -14.63 -19.60
N PRO A 158 4.46 -15.90 -19.24
CA PRO A 158 3.30 -16.25 -18.43
C PRO A 158 3.21 -15.35 -17.20
N ASN A 159 2.04 -14.74 -16.98
CA ASN A 159 1.84 -13.78 -15.90
C ASN A 159 0.40 -13.85 -15.37
N THR A 160 0.18 -14.69 -14.39
CA THR A 160 -1.13 -14.87 -13.74
C THR A 160 -1.56 -13.66 -12.91
N ALA A 161 -0.65 -12.72 -12.63
CA ALA A 161 -0.94 -11.52 -11.86
C ALA A 161 -1.66 -10.42 -12.66
N VAL A 162 -1.73 -10.50 -13.99
CA VAL A 162 -2.35 -9.44 -14.82
C VAL A 162 -3.75 -9.04 -14.31
N PRO A 163 -4.68 -9.95 -13.99
CA PRO A 163 -5.99 -9.57 -13.45
C PRO A 163 -5.91 -8.88 -12.08
N PHE A 164 -4.87 -9.14 -11.29
CA PHE A 164 -4.65 -8.55 -9.96
C PHE A 164 -3.89 -7.20 -10.02
N ILE A 165 -3.12 -6.97 -11.08
CA ILE A 165 -2.43 -5.71 -11.35
C ILE A 165 -3.43 -4.64 -11.82
N LEU A 166 -4.34 -5.01 -12.72
CA LEU A 166 -5.27 -4.09 -13.38
C LEU A 166 -6.26 -3.34 -12.47
N PRO A 167 -6.60 -3.80 -11.25
CA PRO A 167 -7.36 -3.02 -10.27
C PRO A 167 -6.60 -1.85 -9.64
N ASN A 168 -5.28 -1.75 -9.81
CA ASN A 168 -4.49 -0.69 -9.18
C ASN A 168 -4.95 0.70 -9.66
N PRO A 169 -5.29 1.65 -8.77
CA PRO A 169 -5.76 2.99 -9.15
C PRO A 169 -4.78 3.78 -10.04
N ALA A 170 -3.48 3.47 -9.98
CA ALA A 170 -2.49 4.02 -10.90
C ALA A 170 -2.70 3.60 -12.38
N LEU A 171 -3.51 2.56 -12.62
CA LEU A 171 -3.95 2.12 -13.96
C LEU A 171 -5.35 2.66 -14.29
N GLY A 172 -5.75 3.76 -13.66
CA GLY A 172 -7.01 4.45 -13.91
C GLY A 172 -7.15 4.94 -15.35
N ILE A 173 -8.37 4.80 -15.90
CA ILE A 173 -8.63 5.13 -17.31
C ILE A 173 -9.03 6.59 -17.46
N LEU A 174 -8.30 7.30 -18.32
CA LEU A 174 -8.45 8.72 -18.64
C LEU A 174 -9.25 8.92 -19.93
N ASN A 175 -10.02 9.99 -20.01
CA ASN A 175 -10.53 10.51 -21.30
C ASN A 175 -9.34 10.92 -22.17
N SER A 176 -8.95 10.06 -23.09
CA SER A 176 -7.76 10.21 -23.92
C SER A 176 -7.80 11.45 -24.82
N ALA A 177 -8.98 11.81 -25.32
CA ALA A 177 -9.15 12.96 -26.19
C ALA A 177 -8.90 14.28 -25.44
N VAL A 178 -9.38 14.39 -24.21
CA VAL A 178 -9.15 15.56 -23.36
C VAL A 178 -7.71 15.57 -22.84
N ALA A 179 -7.19 14.43 -22.42
CA ALA A 179 -5.82 14.30 -21.93
C ALA A 179 -4.79 14.74 -22.99
N LYS A 180 -4.92 14.26 -24.22
CA LYS A 180 -4.03 14.64 -25.34
C LYS A 180 -4.06 16.14 -25.64
N LYS A 181 -5.23 16.79 -25.56
CA LYS A 181 -5.36 18.25 -25.73
C LYS A 181 -4.61 19.04 -24.65
N ASN A 182 -4.38 18.42 -23.50
CA ASN A 182 -3.71 19.03 -22.34
C ASN A 182 -2.31 18.49 -22.12
N GLY A 183 -1.65 18.02 -23.17
CA GLY A 183 -0.24 17.66 -23.17
C GLY A 183 0.08 16.22 -22.75
N ALA A 184 -0.92 15.33 -22.60
CA ALA A 184 -0.68 13.94 -22.31
C ALA A 184 -0.20 13.18 -23.56
N SER A 185 0.75 12.27 -23.37
CA SER A 185 1.32 11.42 -24.41
C SER A 185 1.40 9.97 -23.95
N ASP A 186 0.98 9.05 -24.81
CA ASP A 186 1.11 7.60 -24.64
C ASP A 186 2.22 7.00 -25.53
N ALA A 187 2.91 7.84 -26.29
CA ALA A 187 3.98 7.43 -27.20
C ALA A 187 5.27 7.06 -26.45
N GLU A 188 6.15 6.31 -27.10
CA GLU A 188 7.53 6.15 -26.65
C GLU A 188 8.20 7.53 -26.51
N GLY A 189 8.94 7.76 -25.42
CA GLY A 189 9.51 9.06 -25.07
C GLY A 189 8.56 9.99 -24.31
N ALA A 190 7.38 9.55 -23.92
CA ALA A 190 6.46 10.30 -23.05
C ALA A 190 7.07 10.72 -21.70
N ASP A 191 8.09 10.02 -21.22
CA ASP A 191 8.89 10.42 -20.05
C ASP A 191 9.45 11.86 -20.13
N LYS A 192 9.64 12.38 -21.35
CA LYS A 192 10.12 13.74 -21.63
C LYS A 192 9.06 14.63 -22.27
N ALA A 193 8.10 14.05 -22.98
CA ALA A 193 7.14 14.79 -23.80
C ALA A 193 5.80 15.04 -23.11
N ASP A 194 5.42 14.21 -22.13
CA ASP A 194 4.16 14.34 -21.40
C ASP A 194 4.22 15.50 -20.39
N THR A 195 3.36 16.47 -20.56
CA THR A 195 3.27 17.69 -19.72
C THR A 195 1.94 17.82 -18.99
N ALA A 196 1.11 16.76 -18.97
CA ALA A 196 -0.26 16.82 -18.46
C ALA A 196 -0.38 16.84 -16.94
N GLU A 197 0.68 16.59 -16.16
CA GLU A 197 0.61 16.46 -14.70
C GLU A 197 -0.06 17.65 -14.01
N SER A 198 0.35 18.88 -14.33
CA SER A 198 -0.23 20.08 -13.72
C SER A 198 -1.73 20.23 -14.02
N PHE A 199 -2.15 19.82 -15.21
CA PHE A 199 -3.57 19.80 -15.59
C PHE A 199 -4.32 18.74 -14.79
N LEU A 200 -3.80 17.52 -14.69
CA LEU A 200 -4.42 16.41 -13.96
C LEU A 200 -4.46 16.64 -12.44
N ASN A 201 -3.55 17.46 -11.90
CA ASN A 201 -3.59 17.92 -10.52
C ASN A 201 -4.63 19.03 -10.26
N SER A 202 -5.23 19.58 -11.31
CA SER A 202 -6.28 20.60 -11.21
C SER A 202 -7.65 20.10 -11.65
N GLN A 203 -7.71 19.09 -12.50
CA GLN A 203 -8.95 18.53 -13.04
C GLN A 203 -8.81 17.01 -13.26
N SER A 204 -9.78 16.25 -12.79
CA SER A 204 -9.85 14.82 -13.07
C SER A 204 -10.50 14.51 -14.41
N LEU A 205 -9.97 13.51 -15.10
CA LEU A 205 -10.48 13.03 -16.39
C LEU A 205 -11.03 11.60 -16.32
N GLY A 206 -11.43 11.16 -15.13
CA GLY A 206 -11.89 9.79 -14.88
C GLY A 206 -13.38 9.58 -15.14
N SER A 207 -13.77 8.34 -14.97
CA SER A 207 -15.15 7.86 -15.03
C SER A 207 -15.72 7.52 -13.64
N GLY A 208 -14.95 7.73 -12.57
CA GLY A 208 -15.31 7.37 -11.20
C GLY A 208 -16.44 8.19 -10.60
N PRO A 209 -16.94 7.78 -9.40
CA PRO A 209 -18.07 8.44 -8.73
C PRO A 209 -17.76 9.84 -8.19
N TYR A 210 -16.50 10.23 -8.14
CA TYR A 210 -16.08 11.55 -7.69
C TYR A 210 -15.22 12.25 -8.74
N ILE A 211 -15.20 13.58 -8.66
CA ILE A 211 -14.33 14.47 -9.45
C ILE A 211 -13.47 15.31 -8.50
N LEU A 212 -12.28 15.67 -8.93
CA LEU A 212 -11.37 16.54 -8.19
C LEU A 212 -11.91 17.97 -8.18
N ASP A 213 -12.14 18.54 -7.00
CA ASP A 213 -12.56 19.94 -6.79
C ASP A 213 -11.37 20.81 -6.44
N SER A 214 -10.51 20.36 -5.50
CA SER A 214 -9.27 21.05 -5.17
C SER A 214 -8.17 20.09 -4.71
N TYR A 215 -6.92 20.48 -4.91
CA TYR A 215 -5.74 19.68 -4.64
C TYR A 215 -4.64 20.48 -3.97
N SER A 216 -4.09 19.93 -2.90
CA SER A 216 -2.87 20.40 -2.25
C SER A 216 -2.13 19.23 -1.61
N THR A 217 -0.85 19.11 -1.87
CA THR A 217 0.02 18.07 -1.26
C THR A 217 0.31 18.33 0.22
N THR A 218 0.03 19.52 0.73
CA THR A 218 0.39 19.92 2.09
C THR A 218 -0.79 20.09 3.03
N SER A 219 -2.00 20.29 2.52
CA SER A 219 -3.17 20.57 3.36
C SER A 219 -4.32 19.59 3.17
N GLN A 220 -4.95 19.57 2.00
CA GLN A 220 -6.10 18.70 1.73
C GLN A 220 -6.36 18.50 0.24
N VAL A 221 -7.08 17.43 -0.06
CA VAL A 221 -7.70 17.17 -1.36
C VAL A 221 -9.21 17.12 -1.17
N VAL A 222 -9.96 17.80 -2.03
CA VAL A 222 -11.42 17.84 -1.99
C VAL A 222 -11.98 17.19 -3.24
N LEU A 223 -12.90 16.26 -3.04
CA LEU A 223 -13.61 15.56 -4.10
C LEU A 223 -15.11 15.89 -3.98
N THR A 224 -15.76 16.06 -5.11
CA THR A 224 -17.22 16.24 -5.20
C THR A 224 -17.84 15.14 -6.05
N VAL A 225 -19.10 14.79 -5.78
CA VAL A 225 -19.79 13.73 -6.48
C VAL A 225 -19.83 14.00 -8.01
N ASN A 226 -19.59 12.96 -8.78
CA ASN A 226 -19.81 12.97 -10.23
C ASN A 226 -21.30 12.70 -10.52
N GLU A 227 -22.04 13.73 -10.80
CA GLU A 227 -23.49 13.61 -11.10
C GLU A 227 -23.81 12.74 -12.32
N LYS A 228 -22.84 12.56 -13.22
CA LYS A 228 -22.95 11.73 -14.42
C LYS A 228 -22.39 10.33 -14.24
N TYR A 229 -22.06 9.94 -12.99
CA TYR A 229 -21.52 8.61 -12.74
C TYR A 229 -22.46 7.53 -13.25
N TRP A 230 -21.92 6.60 -14.00
CA TRP A 230 -22.64 5.51 -14.64
C TRP A 230 -23.01 4.37 -13.67
N GLY A 231 -22.32 4.24 -12.54
CA GLY A 231 -22.55 3.24 -11.50
C GLY A 231 -23.46 3.73 -10.38
N GLU A 232 -23.43 3.04 -9.25
CA GLU A 232 -24.19 3.41 -8.06
C GLU A 232 -23.66 4.72 -7.47
N LYS A 233 -24.55 5.68 -7.19
CA LYS A 233 -24.18 6.97 -6.63
C LYS A 233 -23.68 6.81 -5.20
N PRO A 234 -22.56 7.42 -4.84
CA PRO A 234 -22.03 7.36 -3.48
C PRO A 234 -22.94 8.16 -2.51
N ALA A 235 -22.95 7.75 -1.23
CA ALA A 235 -23.78 8.38 -0.21
C ALA A 235 -23.31 9.78 0.21
N TYR A 236 -22.03 10.10 0.01
CA TYR A 236 -21.43 11.40 0.33
C TYR A 236 -21.29 12.25 -0.92
N ALA A 237 -21.84 13.46 -0.90
CA ALA A 237 -21.68 14.40 -2.00
C ALA A 237 -20.30 15.05 -2.04
N LYS A 238 -19.58 15.03 -0.92
CA LYS A 238 -18.25 15.62 -0.78
C LYS A 238 -17.35 14.76 0.10
N VAL A 239 -16.11 14.54 -0.35
CA VAL A 239 -15.05 13.89 0.42
C VAL A 239 -13.91 14.89 0.60
N VAL A 240 -13.46 15.06 1.84
CA VAL A 240 -12.31 15.90 2.18
C VAL A 240 -11.23 15.01 2.78
N VAL A 241 -10.13 14.83 2.10
CA VAL A 241 -8.96 14.11 2.62
C VAL A 241 -7.96 15.15 3.12
N ARG A 242 -7.65 15.16 4.43
CA ARG A 242 -6.79 16.16 5.05
C ARG A 242 -5.44 15.59 5.45
N ASN A 243 -4.40 16.40 5.27
CA ASN A 243 -3.05 16.09 5.74
C ASN A 243 -2.94 16.36 7.25
N VAL A 244 -3.04 15.33 8.06
CA VAL A 244 -3.04 15.42 9.53
C VAL A 244 -2.18 14.30 10.13
N GLN A 245 -1.28 14.64 11.03
CA GLN A 245 -0.47 13.65 11.74
C GLN A 245 -1.30 12.78 12.70
N ALA A 246 -0.91 11.51 12.89
CA ALA A 246 -1.68 10.50 13.62
C ALA A 246 -2.16 10.95 15.03
N ASN A 247 -1.31 11.61 15.81
CA ASN A 247 -1.68 12.11 17.14
C ASN A 247 -2.80 13.17 17.08
N VAL A 248 -2.88 13.97 16.03
CA VAL A 248 -3.94 14.97 15.80
C VAL A 248 -5.18 14.30 15.22
N GLN A 249 -5.05 13.28 14.37
CA GLN A 249 -6.18 12.49 13.84
C GLN A 249 -7.03 11.93 14.97
N ARG A 250 -6.38 11.38 16.02
CA ARG A 250 -7.08 10.87 17.20
C ARG A 250 -7.96 11.93 17.88
N LEU A 251 -7.45 13.15 18.02
CA LEU A 251 -8.21 14.26 18.61
C LEU A 251 -9.37 14.71 17.72
N ASN A 252 -9.13 14.78 16.41
CA ASN A 252 -10.12 15.22 15.44
C ASN A 252 -11.31 14.24 15.37
N VAL A 253 -11.05 12.94 15.29
CA VAL A 253 -12.13 11.94 15.22
C VAL A 253 -12.92 11.88 16.53
N LEU A 254 -12.28 12.07 17.69
CA LEU A 254 -12.93 12.16 18.98
C LEU A 254 -13.87 13.37 19.09
N LYS A 255 -13.50 14.51 18.52
CA LYS A 255 -14.30 15.75 18.51
C LYS A 255 -15.33 15.80 17.38
N GLY A 256 -15.30 14.84 16.44
CA GLY A 256 -16.15 14.84 15.25
C GLY A 256 -15.70 15.84 14.16
N GLU A 257 -14.48 16.37 14.27
CA GLU A 257 -13.87 17.25 13.27
C GLU A 257 -13.41 16.47 12.02
N SER A 258 -13.18 15.17 12.16
CA SER A 258 -13.07 14.20 11.06
C SER A 258 -13.99 13.00 11.35
N GLN A 259 -14.37 12.30 10.30
CA GLN A 259 -15.18 11.09 10.40
C GLN A 259 -14.34 9.82 10.34
N ILE A 260 -13.15 9.88 9.74
CA ILE A 260 -12.25 8.71 9.62
C ILE A 260 -10.82 9.16 9.90
N ALA A 261 -10.10 8.40 10.74
CA ALA A 261 -8.65 8.46 10.98
C ALA A 261 -8.00 7.17 10.47
N VAL A 262 -6.95 7.30 9.65
CA VAL A 262 -6.37 6.17 8.89
C VAL A 262 -5.06 5.64 9.49
N ASP A 263 -4.30 6.49 10.20
CA ASP A 263 -2.91 6.18 10.57
C ASP A 263 -2.72 5.95 12.09
N LEU A 264 -3.79 5.65 12.83
CA LEU A 264 -3.65 5.38 14.25
C LEU A 264 -2.95 4.04 14.49
N SER A 265 -1.98 4.04 15.41
CA SER A 265 -1.43 2.79 15.92
C SER A 265 -2.46 2.07 16.82
N PRO A 266 -2.28 0.75 17.09
CA PRO A 266 -3.13 0.03 18.04
C PRO A 266 -3.23 0.72 19.39
N GLU A 267 -2.13 1.29 19.90
CA GLU A 267 -2.11 2.02 21.18
C GLU A 267 -2.92 3.32 21.12
N GLN A 268 -2.82 4.05 20.01
CA GLN A 268 -3.60 5.28 19.80
C GLN A 268 -5.09 5.02 19.60
N ALA A 269 -5.48 3.84 19.15
CA ALA A 269 -6.89 3.46 18.98
C ALA A 269 -7.56 3.00 20.28
N LYS A 270 -6.80 2.73 21.34
CA LYS A 270 -7.36 2.35 22.65
C LYS A 270 -8.23 3.45 23.28
N GLY A 271 -9.32 3.02 23.93
CA GLY A 271 -10.24 3.92 24.64
C GLY A 271 -11.10 4.81 23.74
N LEU A 272 -11.31 4.38 22.49
CA LEU A 272 -12.18 5.05 21.51
C LEU A 272 -13.55 4.36 21.37
N ASP A 273 -14.13 3.80 22.45
CA ASP A 273 -15.32 2.95 22.45
C ASP A 273 -16.57 3.64 21.87
N GLN A 274 -16.63 4.98 21.87
CA GLN A 274 -17.70 5.77 21.25
C GLN A 274 -17.61 5.80 19.70
N LEU A 275 -16.49 5.38 19.14
CA LEU A 275 -16.24 5.26 17.71
C LEU A 275 -16.31 3.79 17.28
N GLN A 276 -16.13 3.52 16.01
CA GLN A 276 -15.89 2.18 15.50
C GLN A 276 -14.40 2.03 15.12
N THR A 277 -13.80 0.94 15.53
CA THR A 277 -12.45 0.56 15.11
C THR A 277 -12.57 -0.61 14.14
N VAL A 278 -12.01 -0.46 12.96
CA VAL A 278 -11.91 -1.51 11.94
C VAL A 278 -10.47 -1.97 11.88
N ASN A 279 -10.23 -3.20 12.32
CA ASN A 279 -8.94 -3.86 12.22
C ASN A 279 -8.91 -4.67 10.94
N GLY A 280 -8.15 -4.20 9.96
CA GLY A 280 -7.83 -4.95 8.75
C GLY A 280 -6.45 -5.61 8.88
N ALA A 281 -6.25 -6.72 8.19
CA ALA A 281 -4.91 -7.25 8.03
C ALA A 281 -4.11 -6.36 7.08
N SER A 282 -2.97 -5.86 7.52
CA SER A 282 -2.06 -5.13 6.65
C SER A 282 -1.48 -6.09 5.58
N PRO A 283 -1.27 -5.66 4.36
CA PRO A 283 -0.55 -6.47 3.37
C PRO A 283 0.97 -6.55 3.64
N ASN A 284 1.47 -5.80 4.63
CA ASN A 284 2.88 -5.77 4.97
C ASN A 284 3.27 -6.96 5.84
N VAL A 285 4.35 -7.64 5.49
CA VAL A 285 4.96 -8.70 6.29
C VAL A 285 6.35 -8.26 6.72
N PHE A 286 6.60 -8.23 8.03
CA PHE A 286 7.95 -8.07 8.57
C PHE A 286 8.65 -9.40 8.59
N PHE A 287 9.92 -9.41 8.24
CA PHE A 287 10.75 -10.61 8.22
C PHE A 287 12.17 -10.31 8.66
N VAL A 288 12.85 -11.32 9.17
CA VAL A 288 14.30 -11.35 9.35
C VAL A 288 14.87 -12.30 8.31
N PHE A 289 16.02 -11.97 7.76
CA PHE A 289 16.81 -12.93 7.02
C PHE A 289 18.22 -13.08 7.61
N THR A 290 18.81 -14.23 7.39
CA THR A 290 20.23 -14.53 7.58
C THR A 290 20.86 -14.65 6.20
N ASN A 291 22.00 -13.99 5.95
CA ASN A 291 22.61 -14.03 4.62
C ASN A 291 23.18 -15.42 4.32
N ASP A 292 22.74 -16.04 3.24
CA ASP A 292 23.14 -17.38 2.82
C ASP A 292 24.49 -17.40 2.07
N ASN A 293 25.06 -16.22 1.76
CA ASN A 293 26.35 -16.10 1.10
C ASN A 293 27.51 -16.16 2.11
N PRO A 294 28.37 -17.21 2.07
CA PRO A 294 29.49 -17.35 3.01
C PRO A 294 30.58 -16.28 2.83
N GLU A 295 30.63 -15.59 1.70
CA GLU A 295 31.54 -14.45 1.50
C GLU A 295 31.12 -13.21 2.30
N ILE A 296 29.82 -13.09 2.63
CA ILE A 296 29.31 -12.03 3.48
C ILE A 296 29.45 -12.42 4.95
N SER A 297 29.01 -13.62 5.32
CA SER A 297 29.15 -14.09 6.70
C SER A 297 29.12 -15.62 6.77
N LYS A 298 30.23 -16.22 7.24
CA LYS A 298 30.30 -17.67 7.50
C LYS A 298 29.43 -18.11 8.66
N ILE A 299 28.98 -17.17 9.51
CA ILE A 299 28.08 -17.46 10.61
C ILE A 299 26.65 -17.53 10.08
N SER A 300 26.18 -16.47 9.42
CA SER A 300 24.79 -16.38 8.97
C SER A 300 24.47 -17.35 7.82
N SER A 301 25.44 -17.72 7.01
CA SER A 301 25.29 -18.73 5.94
C SER A 301 25.29 -20.19 6.41
N ASN A 302 25.58 -20.43 7.70
CA ASN A 302 25.54 -21.80 8.23
C ASN A 302 24.08 -22.27 8.40
N PRO A 303 23.63 -23.35 7.73
CA PRO A 303 22.22 -23.78 7.77
C PRO A 303 21.72 -24.09 9.18
N LYS A 304 22.60 -24.61 10.07
CA LYS A 304 22.25 -24.89 11.47
C LYS A 304 22.16 -23.63 12.31
N PHE A 305 22.91 -22.59 11.98
CA PHE A 305 22.71 -21.27 12.57
C PHE A 305 21.36 -20.67 12.14
N GLN A 306 21.00 -20.79 10.87
CA GLN A 306 19.70 -20.33 10.35
C GLN A 306 18.54 -21.07 11.04
N GLU A 307 18.67 -22.38 11.24
CA GLU A 307 17.71 -23.19 12.00
C GLU A 307 17.61 -22.70 13.46
N ALA A 308 18.74 -22.41 14.11
CA ALA A 308 18.77 -21.89 15.48
C ALA A 308 18.10 -20.50 15.59
N VAL A 309 18.30 -19.61 14.63
CA VAL A 309 17.59 -18.32 14.56
C VAL A 309 16.09 -18.53 14.42
N ARG A 310 15.64 -19.36 13.49
CA ARG A 310 14.22 -19.63 13.20
C ARG A 310 13.46 -20.11 14.43
N TYR A 311 14.00 -21.07 15.18
CA TYR A 311 13.35 -21.62 16.38
C TYR A 311 13.65 -20.83 17.66
N GLY A 312 14.64 -19.94 17.64
CA GLY A 312 15.00 -19.05 18.75
C GLY A 312 14.09 -17.83 18.89
N ILE A 313 13.53 -17.34 17.79
CA ILE A 313 12.65 -16.17 17.79
C ILE A 313 11.33 -16.48 18.51
N ASP A 314 10.92 -15.61 19.41
CA ASP A 314 9.61 -15.65 20.07
C ASP A 314 8.62 -14.78 19.26
N TYR A 315 7.95 -15.43 18.32
CA TYR A 315 7.00 -14.79 17.42
C TYR A 315 5.83 -14.15 18.16
N GLN A 316 5.35 -14.82 19.25
CA GLN A 316 4.25 -14.25 20.04
C GLN A 316 4.66 -12.96 20.71
N SER A 317 5.90 -12.86 21.21
CA SER A 317 6.38 -11.62 21.81
C SER A 317 6.50 -10.45 20.81
N LEU A 318 6.66 -10.75 19.53
CA LEU A 318 6.63 -9.74 18.45
C LEU A 318 5.19 -9.34 18.12
N VAL A 319 4.23 -10.29 18.13
CA VAL A 319 2.80 -10.01 17.97
C VAL A 319 2.31 -9.11 19.11
N ASP A 320 2.68 -9.43 20.35
CA ASP A 320 2.32 -8.63 21.53
C ASP A 320 2.87 -7.21 21.45
N LEU A 321 4.09 -7.05 20.92
CA LEU A 321 4.72 -5.76 20.69
C LEU A 321 3.98 -4.97 19.60
N ALA A 322 3.54 -5.65 18.53
CA ALA A 322 2.81 -5.03 17.43
C ALA A 322 1.38 -4.59 17.82
N GLY A 323 0.81 -5.19 18.87
CA GLY A 323 -0.47 -4.80 19.45
C GLY A 323 -1.68 -5.46 18.81
N GLU A 324 -2.86 -4.96 19.17
CA GLU A 324 -4.14 -5.56 18.80
C GLU A 324 -4.32 -5.63 17.27
N GLY A 325 -4.80 -6.79 16.80
CA GLY A 325 -5.04 -7.07 15.38
C GLY A 325 -3.80 -7.52 14.60
N ALA A 326 -2.60 -7.44 15.19
CA ALA A 326 -1.41 -8.05 14.59
C ALA A 326 -1.45 -9.57 14.74
N VAL A 327 -0.86 -10.28 13.78
CA VAL A 327 -0.76 -11.75 13.81
C VAL A 327 0.67 -12.17 13.48
N GLN A 328 1.05 -13.38 13.92
CA GLN A 328 2.24 -14.01 13.39
C GLN A 328 2.08 -14.20 11.88
N ALA A 329 3.10 -13.88 11.09
CA ALA A 329 3.13 -14.22 9.68
C ALA A 329 3.54 -15.69 9.53
N PRO A 330 2.63 -16.60 9.12
CA PRO A 330 2.96 -18.01 8.99
C PRO A 330 3.86 -18.28 7.77
N GLY A 331 3.88 -17.37 6.81
CA GLY A 331 4.70 -17.38 5.61
C GLY A 331 4.94 -15.97 5.11
N VAL A 332 5.61 -15.85 3.96
CA VAL A 332 5.88 -14.54 3.33
C VAL A 332 4.64 -13.93 2.67
N VAL A 333 3.66 -14.74 2.27
CA VAL A 333 2.41 -14.29 1.64
C VAL A 333 1.45 -13.81 2.73
N PRO A 334 0.98 -12.54 2.71
CA PRO A 334 0.03 -12.03 3.69
C PRO A 334 -1.30 -12.79 3.72
N SER A 335 -1.91 -12.87 4.89
CA SER A 335 -3.17 -13.60 5.13
C SER A 335 -4.37 -13.16 4.27
N VAL A 336 -4.27 -11.98 3.66
CA VAL A 336 -5.31 -11.39 2.78
C VAL A 336 -5.17 -11.80 1.31
N PHE A 337 -4.15 -12.61 0.95
CA PHE A 337 -3.90 -13.00 -0.44
C PHE A 337 -4.17 -14.48 -0.67
N LEU A 338 -4.40 -14.81 -1.92
CA LEU A 338 -4.55 -16.18 -2.38
C LEU A 338 -3.31 -17.01 -1.99
N GLY A 339 -3.53 -18.24 -1.50
CA GLY A 339 -2.43 -19.14 -1.15
C GLY A 339 -1.63 -18.74 0.10
N ALA A 340 -2.13 -17.82 0.92
CA ALA A 340 -1.55 -17.55 2.23
C ALA A 340 -1.65 -18.79 3.14
N LEU A 341 -0.63 -19.03 3.96
CA LEU A 341 -0.67 -20.09 4.96
C LEU A 341 -1.69 -19.77 6.06
N PRO A 342 -2.40 -20.79 6.59
CA PRO A 342 -3.21 -20.59 7.79
C PRO A 342 -2.31 -20.28 8.99
N GLY A 343 -2.81 -19.54 9.97
CA GLY A 343 -2.05 -19.13 11.15
C GLY A 343 -1.48 -20.30 11.97
N SER A 344 -2.12 -21.48 11.90
CA SER A 344 -1.64 -22.72 12.52
C SER A 344 -0.30 -23.22 11.98
N ASP A 345 0.09 -22.82 10.78
CA ASP A 345 1.28 -23.31 10.07
C ASP A 345 2.51 -22.41 10.32
N GLY A 346 2.34 -21.38 11.17
CA GLY A 346 3.44 -20.53 11.60
C GLY A 346 4.50 -21.31 12.38
N VAL A 347 5.75 -20.90 12.23
CA VAL A 347 6.87 -21.49 12.98
C VAL A 347 6.65 -21.29 14.48
N VAL A 348 6.67 -22.37 15.24
CA VAL A 348 6.55 -22.31 16.70
C VAL A 348 7.94 -22.24 17.32
N ARG A 349 8.13 -21.29 18.26
CA ARG A 349 9.37 -21.18 19.04
C ARG A 349 9.69 -22.51 19.73
N ASP A 350 10.93 -22.96 19.60
CA ASP A 350 11.46 -24.12 20.32
C ASP A 350 12.91 -23.85 20.74
N VAL A 351 13.08 -23.41 22.00
CA VAL A 351 14.38 -23.07 22.57
C VAL A 351 15.31 -24.29 22.63
N ALA A 352 14.79 -25.49 22.86
CA ALA A 352 15.60 -26.71 22.92
C ALA A 352 16.13 -27.05 21.52
N LYS A 353 15.26 -27.00 20.51
CA LYS A 353 15.64 -27.21 19.10
C LYS A 353 16.63 -26.17 18.62
N ALA A 354 16.40 -24.88 18.96
CA ALA A 354 17.31 -23.80 18.62
C ALA A 354 18.72 -23.99 19.21
N LYS A 355 18.82 -24.38 20.49
CA LYS A 355 20.11 -24.67 21.15
C LYS A 355 20.80 -25.91 20.57
N ALA A 356 20.04 -26.95 20.22
CA ALA A 356 20.58 -28.14 19.57
C ALA A 356 21.14 -27.80 18.19
N ALA A 357 20.40 -27.06 17.36
CA ALA A 357 20.85 -26.61 16.05
C ALA A 357 22.10 -25.72 16.17
N LEU A 358 22.14 -24.80 17.14
CA LEU A 358 23.34 -23.98 17.38
C LEU A 358 24.56 -24.84 17.76
N ALA A 359 24.38 -25.86 18.59
CA ALA A 359 25.47 -26.78 18.93
C ALA A 359 25.95 -27.58 17.69
N GLU A 360 25.02 -28.04 16.86
CA GLU A 360 25.34 -28.74 15.59
C GLU A 360 26.04 -27.84 14.56
N SER A 361 25.85 -26.52 14.62
CA SER A 361 26.51 -25.56 13.73
C SER A 361 28.03 -25.51 13.95
N GLY A 362 28.52 -25.99 15.10
CA GLY A 362 29.92 -25.89 15.51
C GLY A 362 30.38 -24.48 15.92
N LEU A 363 29.50 -23.49 15.88
CA LEU A 363 29.80 -22.11 16.23
C LEU A 363 29.84 -21.93 17.77
N GLN A 364 30.86 -21.22 18.26
CA GLN A 364 31.00 -20.93 19.70
C GLN A 364 30.65 -19.46 19.96
N ASN A 365 29.57 -19.20 20.69
CA ASN A 365 29.09 -17.85 21.03
C ASN A 365 29.05 -16.91 19.80
N PRO A 366 28.34 -17.31 18.73
CA PRO A 366 28.35 -16.52 17.50
C PRO A 366 27.82 -15.10 17.74
N THR A 367 28.45 -14.14 17.07
CA THR A 367 28.00 -12.75 17.04
C THR A 367 27.75 -12.34 15.60
N VAL A 368 26.56 -11.78 15.33
CA VAL A 368 26.13 -11.30 14.01
C VAL A 368 25.51 -9.92 14.11
N LYS A 369 25.62 -9.14 13.03
CA LYS A 369 24.98 -7.83 12.94
C LYS A 369 23.57 -7.96 12.38
N LEU A 370 22.59 -7.34 13.05
CA LEU A 370 21.23 -7.17 12.56
C LEU A 370 21.05 -5.74 12.07
N SER A 371 21.02 -5.58 10.75
CA SER A 371 20.80 -4.29 10.09
C SER A 371 19.29 -3.99 9.96
N TYR A 372 18.92 -2.72 10.15
CA TYR A 372 17.53 -2.27 10.00
C TYR A 372 17.43 -0.75 9.82
N PRO A 373 16.37 -0.25 9.15
CA PRO A 373 16.09 1.19 9.07
C PRO A 373 15.58 1.72 10.42
N SER A 374 16.14 2.85 10.90
CA SER A 374 15.85 3.40 12.22
C SER A 374 14.96 4.64 12.23
N ASP A 375 14.69 5.23 11.07
CA ASP A 375 13.97 6.51 10.90
C ASP A 375 12.63 6.36 10.18
N VAL A 376 12.12 5.14 10.07
CA VAL A 376 10.83 4.82 9.44
C VAL A 376 9.98 3.93 10.34
N GLN A 377 8.67 4.11 10.23
CA GLN A 377 7.66 3.26 10.85
C GLN A 377 6.73 2.69 9.78
N VAL A 378 6.25 1.48 9.99
CA VAL A 378 5.25 0.84 9.14
C VAL A 378 4.12 0.32 10.01
N ASN A 379 2.89 0.74 9.72
CA ASN A 379 1.70 0.44 10.54
C ASN A 379 1.90 0.78 12.04
N GLY A 380 2.60 1.88 12.33
CA GLY A 380 2.90 2.33 13.69
C GLY A 380 4.04 1.58 14.40
N LEU A 381 4.69 0.61 13.75
CA LEU A 381 5.79 -0.15 14.31
C LEU A 381 7.16 0.42 13.96
N ASN A 382 8.02 0.52 14.96
CA ASN A 382 9.43 0.84 14.82
C ASN A 382 10.26 -0.42 14.56
N PHE A 383 11.16 -0.39 13.59
CA PHE A 383 12.10 -1.49 13.37
C PHE A 383 13.04 -1.71 14.55
N GLY A 384 13.44 -0.64 15.27
CA GLY A 384 14.30 -0.73 16.43
C GLY A 384 13.70 -1.54 17.58
N ASP A 385 12.40 -1.38 17.84
CA ASP A 385 11.70 -2.14 18.89
C ASP A 385 11.62 -3.63 18.54
N LEU A 386 11.34 -3.95 17.27
CA LEU A 386 11.36 -5.34 16.77
C LEU A 386 12.77 -5.93 16.81
N ALA A 387 13.80 -5.18 16.40
CA ALA A 387 15.19 -5.62 16.42
C ALA A 387 15.68 -5.91 17.85
N ALA A 388 15.34 -5.05 18.81
CA ALA A 388 15.67 -5.26 20.22
C ALA A 388 14.98 -6.52 20.79
N ARG A 389 13.74 -6.80 20.37
CA ARG A 389 13.03 -8.00 20.77
C ARG A 389 13.67 -9.26 20.18
N VAL A 390 14.02 -9.25 18.89
CA VAL A 390 14.76 -10.34 18.22
C VAL A 390 16.11 -10.58 18.89
N GLN A 391 16.86 -9.52 19.19
CA GLN A 391 18.13 -9.60 19.92
C GLN A 391 17.96 -10.30 21.28
N ALA A 392 16.94 -9.91 22.06
CA ALA A 392 16.67 -10.50 23.37
C ALA A 392 16.33 -11.98 23.25
N ASN A 393 15.49 -12.38 22.29
CA ASN A 393 15.11 -13.78 22.05
C ASN A 393 16.32 -14.63 21.66
N LEU A 394 17.17 -14.17 20.75
CA LEU A 394 18.33 -14.91 20.26
C LEU A 394 19.42 -15.04 21.33
N LYS A 395 19.53 -14.10 22.24
CA LYS A 395 20.43 -14.19 23.39
C LYS A 395 20.09 -15.37 24.31
N GLU A 396 18.82 -15.70 24.48
CA GLU A 396 18.38 -16.83 25.32
C GLU A 396 18.84 -18.20 24.77
N VAL A 397 19.07 -18.28 23.47
CA VAL A 397 19.56 -19.50 22.80
C VAL A 397 21.07 -19.50 22.58
N GLY A 398 21.79 -18.42 22.98
CA GLY A 398 23.25 -18.34 22.92
C GLY A 398 23.78 -17.62 21.67
N ILE A 399 22.96 -16.87 20.95
CA ILE A 399 23.35 -16.07 19.80
C ILE A 399 23.46 -14.61 20.24
N ASN A 400 24.62 -13.97 20.03
CA ASN A 400 24.81 -12.54 20.24
C ASN A 400 24.44 -11.77 18.97
N VAL A 401 23.56 -10.78 19.10
CA VAL A 401 23.15 -9.91 18.00
C VAL A 401 23.64 -8.48 18.29
N GLU A 402 24.41 -7.91 17.38
CA GLU A 402 24.77 -6.49 17.39
C GLU A 402 23.76 -5.72 16.55
N LEU A 403 23.05 -4.77 17.19
CA LEU A 403 22.09 -3.92 16.49
C LEU A 403 22.81 -2.89 15.63
N ALA A 404 22.49 -2.82 14.35
CA ALA A 404 23.09 -1.92 13.36
C ALA A 404 22.04 -1.00 12.70
N PRO A 405 21.52 0.01 13.43
CA PRO A 405 20.57 0.96 12.90
C PRO A 405 21.22 1.88 11.85
N ALA A 406 20.49 2.20 10.78
CA ALA A 406 20.88 3.18 9.79
C ALA A 406 19.65 3.99 9.33
N SER A 407 19.86 5.15 8.68
CA SER A 407 18.77 5.81 7.97
C SER A 407 18.21 4.87 6.88
N VAL A 408 16.94 4.97 6.56
CA VAL A 408 16.30 4.08 5.56
C VAL A 408 17.05 4.11 4.23
N GLN A 409 17.56 5.27 3.82
CA GLN A 409 18.33 5.38 2.58
C GLN A 409 19.63 4.59 2.62
N ALA A 410 20.42 4.70 3.70
CA ALA A 410 21.65 3.95 3.86
C ALA A 410 21.40 2.45 4.04
N ALA A 411 20.39 2.09 4.83
CA ALA A 411 19.99 0.70 5.01
C ALA A 411 19.51 0.05 3.70
N LEU A 412 18.78 0.77 2.84
CA LEU A 412 18.36 0.27 1.52
C LEU A 412 19.56 0.00 0.60
N GLU A 413 20.64 0.74 0.71
CA GLU A 413 21.85 0.51 -0.09
C GLU A 413 22.49 -0.84 0.28
N THR A 414 22.69 -1.11 1.57
CA THR A 414 23.25 -2.39 2.06
C THR A 414 22.31 -3.56 1.80
N TYR A 415 21.03 -3.39 2.03
CA TYR A 415 20.00 -4.40 1.76
C TYR A 415 19.94 -4.78 0.28
N ARG A 416 19.85 -3.79 -0.62
CA ARG A 416 19.80 -4.01 -2.06
C ARG A 416 21.10 -4.60 -2.60
N GLY A 417 22.22 -4.26 -1.98
CA GLY A 417 23.55 -4.81 -2.28
C GLY A 417 23.76 -6.23 -1.76
N GLY A 418 22.85 -6.79 -0.94
CA GLY A 418 22.99 -8.14 -0.37
C GLY A 418 24.17 -8.27 0.61
N THR A 419 24.58 -7.19 1.28
CA THR A 419 25.79 -7.13 2.11
C THR A 419 25.52 -7.20 3.61
N GLU A 420 24.27 -7.34 4.04
CA GLU A 420 23.89 -7.48 5.43
C GLU A 420 24.09 -8.91 5.93
N GLU A 421 24.68 -9.14 7.09
CA GLU A 421 24.80 -10.47 7.70
C GLU A 421 23.45 -11.02 8.12
N MET A 422 22.64 -10.20 8.78
CA MET A 422 21.22 -10.37 9.06
C MET A 422 20.54 -9.04 8.78
N GLY A 423 19.32 -9.09 8.26
CA GLY A 423 18.50 -7.91 8.03
C GLY A 423 17.10 -8.06 8.59
N LEU A 424 16.57 -7.00 9.19
CA LEU A 424 15.16 -6.89 9.57
C LEU A 424 14.48 -5.91 8.64
N TRP A 425 13.57 -6.42 7.84
CA TRP A 425 12.88 -5.67 6.80
C TRP A 425 11.38 -5.96 6.79
N GLN A 426 10.67 -5.25 5.95
CA GLN A 426 9.28 -5.51 5.62
C GLN A 426 9.10 -5.55 4.10
N TRP A 427 8.08 -6.27 3.66
CA TRP A 427 7.63 -6.25 2.28
C TRP A 427 6.16 -5.87 2.22
N GLY A 428 5.87 -4.78 1.50
CA GLY A 428 4.53 -4.43 1.06
C GLY A 428 4.39 -4.79 -0.40
N PRO A 429 3.33 -5.48 -0.78
CA PRO A 429 3.18 -5.95 -2.16
C PRO A 429 2.90 -4.81 -3.13
N ASP A 430 3.43 -4.93 -4.34
CA ASP A 430 3.17 -4.00 -5.43
C ASP A 430 1.74 -4.18 -6.01
N PHE A 431 1.22 -5.42 -5.92
CA PHE A 431 -0.13 -5.82 -6.30
C PHE A 431 -0.56 -7.03 -5.46
N PRO A 432 -1.87 -7.24 -5.25
CA PRO A 432 -2.37 -8.25 -4.30
C PRO A 432 -2.43 -9.65 -4.92
N ASP A 433 -1.32 -10.13 -5.45
CA ASP A 433 -1.18 -11.47 -5.98
C ASP A 433 0.03 -12.17 -5.37
N PRO A 434 -0.06 -13.45 -5.01
CA PRO A 434 1.03 -14.19 -4.40
C PRO A 434 2.27 -14.31 -5.29
N SER A 435 2.18 -14.09 -6.61
CA SER A 435 3.35 -14.07 -7.50
C SER A 435 4.34 -12.95 -7.16
N ASN A 436 3.90 -11.88 -6.49
CA ASN A 436 4.80 -10.85 -5.98
C ASN A 436 5.82 -11.41 -4.97
N TYR A 437 5.45 -12.50 -4.28
CA TYR A 437 6.29 -13.16 -3.28
C TYR A 437 7.24 -14.21 -3.87
N LEU A 438 7.15 -14.51 -5.17
CA LEU A 438 8.19 -15.27 -5.86
C LEU A 438 9.54 -14.53 -5.86
N ASN A 439 9.52 -13.22 -5.64
CA ASN A 439 10.73 -12.42 -5.40
C ASN A 439 11.58 -12.91 -4.21
N PHE A 440 11.00 -13.68 -3.30
CA PHE A 440 11.70 -14.25 -2.12
C PHE A 440 12.47 -15.55 -2.43
N LEU A 441 12.26 -16.16 -3.60
CA LEU A 441 12.87 -17.42 -3.99
C LEU A 441 14.36 -17.26 -4.31
N PRO A 442 15.13 -18.37 -4.34
CA PRO A 442 16.53 -18.35 -4.77
C PRO A 442 16.70 -17.69 -6.16
N GLY A 443 17.72 -16.88 -6.31
CA GLY A 443 17.99 -16.17 -7.56
C GLY A 443 17.05 -15.00 -7.87
N GLN A 444 16.00 -14.79 -7.06
CA GLN A 444 15.06 -13.69 -7.25
C GLN A 444 15.43 -12.48 -6.37
N LEU A 445 14.76 -11.35 -6.59
CA LEU A 445 15.13 -10.03 -6.05
C LEU A 445 15.41 -10.03 -4.53
N VAL A 446 14.51 -10.56 -3.71
CA VAL A 446 14.64 -10.59 -2.24
C VAL A 446 15.53 -11.74 -1.79
N GLY A 447 15.43 -12.90 -2.46
CA GLY A 447 16.33 -14.03 -2.23
C GLY A 447 17.79 -13.63 -2.40
N LEU A 448 18.15 -12.95 -3.48
CA LEU A 448 19.51 -12.44 -3.73
C LEU A 448 19.98 -11.45 -2.66
N ARG A 449 19.10 -10.62 -2.10
CA ARG A 449 19.43 -9.72 -0.97
C ARG A 449 19.77 -10.47 0.30
N ALA A 450 19.15 -11.66 0.47
CA ALA A 450 19.48 -12.59 1.54
C ALA A 450 20.62 -13.55 1.19
N GLY A 451 21.35 -13.31 0.10
CA GLY A 451 22.42 -14.17 -0.37
C GLY A 451 21.97 -15.52 -0.94
N TRP A 452 20.66 -15.72 -1.15
CA TRP A 452 20.08 -16.99 -1.62
C TRP A 452 20.18 -17.06 -3.14
N ALA A 453 21.24 -17.72 -3.61
CA ALA A 453 21.62 -17.77 -5.01
C ALA A 453 20.68 -18.67 -5.83
N GLU A 454 20.60 -18.43 -7.14
CA GLU A 454 19.98 -19.35 -8.09
C GLU A 454 20.63 -20.74 -8.01
N GLY A 455 19.80 -21.78 -8.05
CA GLY A 455 20.25 -23.18 -7.91
C GLY A 455 20.42 -23.65 -6.46
N ALA A 456 20.27 -22.78 -5.46
CA ALA A 456 20.41 -23.17 -4.05
C ALA A 456 19.27 -24.09 -3.57
N ALA A 457 18.08 -24.00 -4.18
CA ALA A 457 16.92 -24.86 -3.87
C ALA A 457 16.14 -25.22 -5.15
N PRO A 458 16.65 -26.12 -6.02
CA PRO A 458 16.06 -26.39 -7.33
C PRO A 458 14.60 -26.81 -7.31
N ALA A 459 14.18 -27.64 -6.33
CA ALA A 459 12.80 -28.06 -6.18
C ALA A 459 11.86 -26.89 -5.88
N LEU A 460 12.29 -25.94 -5.05
CA LEU A 460 11.54 -24.73 -4.72
C LEU A 460 11.44 -23.78 -5.94
N GLU A 461 12.51 -23.65 -6.71
CA GLU A 461 12.54 -22.86 -7.94
C GLU A 461 11.60 -23.43 -9.00
N GLU A 462 11.51 -24.76 -9.10
CA GLU A 462 10.56 -25.46 -9.97
C GLU A 462 9.11 -25.19 -9.54
N LEU A 463 8.81 -25.24 -8.23
CA LEU A 463 7.49 -24.86 -7.70
C LEU A 463 7.14 -23.41 -8.06
N GLY A 464 8.08 -22.48 -7.90
CA GLY A 464 7.89 -21.07 -8.28
C GLY A 464 7.59 -20.90 -9.78
N THR A 465 8.32 -21.61 -10.63
CA THR A 465 8.08 -21.64 -12.09
C THR A 465 6.67 -22.17 -12.41
N LYS A 466 6.26 -23.27 -11.78
CA LYS A 466 4.93 -23.85 -11.95
C LYS A 466 3.85 -22.86 -11.50
N ALA A 467 4.02 -22.25 -10.32
CA ALA A 467 3.04 -21.30 -9.77
C ALA A 467 2.84 -20.07 -10.68
N SER A 468 3.92 -19.57 -11.31
CA SER A 468 3.86 -18.42 -12.22
C SER A 468 3.11 -18.69 -13.53
N THR A 469 2.92 -19.97 -13.89
CA THR A 469 2.29 -20.39 -15.15
C THR A 469 0.89 -21.03 -14.95
N THR A 470 0.51 -21.34 -13.72
CA THR A 470 -0.78 -21.97 -13.40
C THR A 470 -1.88 -20.91 -13.35
N VAL A 471 -2.93 -21.07 -14.17
CA VAL A 471 -4.05 -20.10 -14.29
C VAL A 471 -5.22 -20.42 -13.36
N ASP A 472 -5.37 -21.68 -12.96
CA ASP A 472 -6.40 -22.09 -12.01
C ASP A 472 -6.05 -21.62 -10.60
N ASP A 473 -6.91 -20.79 -10.01
CA ASP A 473 -6.65 -20.17 -8.72
C ASP A 473 -6.55 -21.18 -7.57
N ALA A 474 -7.29 -22.30 -7.62
CA ALA A 474 -7.23 -23.30 -6.55
C ALA A 474 -5.93 -24.11 -6.62
N GLU A 475 -5.50 -24.52 -7.81
CA GLU A 475 -4.21 -25.20 -8.01
C GLU A 475 -3.08 -24.24 -7.66
N ARG A 476 -3.15 -22.98 -8.10
CA ARG A 476 -2.16 -21.94 -7.82
C ARG A 476 -2.03 -21.67 -6.32
N ALA A 477 -3.14 -21.56 -5.60
CA ALA A 477 -3.12 -21.40 -4.14
C ALA A 477 -2.36 -22.54 -3.43
N GLY A 478 -2.60 -23.79 -3.85
CA GLY A 478 -1.87 -24.96 -3.32
C GLY A 478 -0.36 -24.86 -3.56
N LEU A 479 0.07 -24.43 -4.74
CA LEU A 479 1.50 -24.24 -5.06
C LEU A 479 2.16 -23.17 -4.16
N TYR A 480 1.47 -22.06 -3.88
CA TYR A 480 2.01 -21.04 -2.96
C TYR A 480 2.06 -21.51 -1.51
N VAL A 481 1.15 -22.38 -1.09
CA VAL A 481 1.22 -23.05 0.21
C VAL A 481 2.48 -23.92 0.29
N ASP A 482 2.73 -24.77 -0.72
CA ASP A 482 3.90 -25.65 -0.79
C ASP A 482 5.23 -24.85 -0.84
N ILE A 483 5.27 -23.74 -1.59
CA ILE A 483 6.41 -22.83 -1.64
C ILE A 483 6.73 -22.30 -0.24
N GLN A 484 5.73 -21.78 0.49
CA GLN A 484 5.96 -21.19 1.80
C GLN A 484 6.37 -22.24 2.85
N HIS A 485 5.81 -23.45 2.81
CA HIS A 485 6.26 -24.54 3.67
C HIS A 485 7.74 -24.86 3.42
N SER A 486 8.14 -25.01 2.15
CA SER A 486 9.53 -25.29 1.78
C SER A 486 10.48 -24.16 2.24
N MET A 487 10.06 -22.90 2.11
CA MET A 487 10.82 -21.74 2.61
C MET A 487 10.96 -21.76 4.14
N ASN A 488 9.88 -22.07 4.85
CA ASN A 488 9.88 -22.12 6.32
C ASN A 488 10.75 -23.28 6.87
N GLU A 489 10.89 -24.36 6.12
CA GLU A 489 11.74 -25.50 6.53
C GLU A 489 13.24 -25.18 6.45
N ALA A 490 13.69 -24.59 5.35
CA ALA A 490 15.12 -24.49 5.05
C ALA A 490 15.60 -23.14 4.49
N GLY A 491 14.72 -22.20 4.20
CA GLY A 491 15.12 -20.91 3.62
C GLY A 491 15.80 -19.98 4.62
N PRO A 492 16.63 -19.04 4.16
CA PRO A 492 17.30 -18.06 5.01
C PRO A 492 16.38 -16.93 5.50
N ILE A 493 15.12 -16.90 5.07
CA ILE A 493 14.15 -15.83 5.36
C ILE A 493 13.11 -16.37 6.35
N MET A 494 12.90 -15.64 7.44
CA MET A 494 11.96 -15.97 8.52
C MET A 494 10.88 -14.87 8.57
N PRO A 495 9.65 -15.14 8.10
CA PRO A 495 8.50 -14.25 8.30
C PRO A 495 8.25 -14.08 9.81
N LEU A 496 7.99 -12.86 10.26
CA LEU A 496 7.81 -12.56 11.69
C LEU A 496 6.34 -12.27 12.01
N ILE A 497 5.89 -11.12 11.57
CA ILE A 497 4.55 -10.60 11.88
C ILE A 497 3.93 -9.90 10.68
N GLN A 498 2.62 -9.93 10.66
CA GLN A 498 1.76 -9.10 9.83
C GLN A 498 1.04 -8.13 10.78
N PRO A 499 1.33 -6.82 10.73
CA PRO A 499 0.69 -5.85 11.60
C PRO A 499 -0.78 -5.63 11.24
N ALA A 500 -1.54 -5.00 12.13
CA ALA A 500 -2.88 -4.54 11.79
C ALA A 500 -2.83 -3.24 10.96
N GLN A 501 -3.79 -3.09 10.05
CA GLN A 501 -4.18 -1.81 9.48
C GLN A 501 -5.41 -1.32 10.26
N ILE A 502 -5.26 -0.23 11.01
CA ILE A 502 -6.32 0.27 11.88
C ILE A 502 -6.98 1.49 11.27
N LEU A 503 -8.30 1.43 11.10
CA LEU A 503 -9.14 2.56 10.77
C LEU A 503 -10.03 2.87 11.98
N VAL A 504 -10.08 4.12 12.40
CA VAL A 504 -11.02 4.58 13.41
C VAL A 504 -12.02 5.52 12.77
N ALA A 505 -13.31 5.24 12.91
CA ALA A 505 -14.35 6.01 12.27
C ALA A 505 -15.52 6.35 13.21
N ALA A 506 -16.21 7.42 12.90
CA ALA A 506 -17.49 7.76 13.54
C ALA A 506 -18.52 6.65 13.27
N LYS A 507 -19.32 6.25 14.26
CA LYS A 507 -20.37 5.21 14.11
C LYS A 507 -21.46 5.57 13.10
N SER A 508 -21.55 6.85 12.73
CA SER A 508 -22.46 7.33 11.69
C SER A 508 -22.00 7.02 10.27
N VAL A 509 -20.74 6.66 10.06
CA VAL A 509 -20.22 6.24 8.74
C VAL A 509 -20.41 4.74 8.62
N GLN A 510 -21.12 4.32 7.60
CA GLN A 510 -21.37 2.91 7.33
C GLN A 510 -20.35 2.38 6.30
N ASN A 511 -20.21 1.06 6.24
CA ASN A 511 -19.35 0.36 5.29
C ASN A 511 -17.86 0.78 5.31
N VAL A 512 -17.37 1.18 6.49
CA VAL A 512 -15.93 1.45 6.67
C VAL A 512 -15.18 0.13 6.63
N GLN A 513 -14.36 -0.05 5.60
CA GLN A 513 -13.55 -1.26 5.42
C GLN A 513 -12.12 -0.87 5.08
N SER A 514 -11.17 -1.59 5.66
CA SER A 514 -9.78 -1.51 5.26
C SER A 514 -9.55 -2.34 4.00
N ASN A 515 -8.85 -1.77 3.03
CA ASN A 515 -8.44 -2.46 1.82
C ASN A 515 -6.92 -2.42 1.68
N ALA A 516 -6.32 -3.56 1.34
CA ALA A 516 -4.88 -3.72 1.26
C ALA A 516 -4.21 -2.84 0.18
N LEU A 517 -4.97 -2.35 -0.81
CA LEU A 517 -4.44 -1.61 -1.95
C LEU A 517 -4.65 -0.08 -1.82
N TRP A 518 -5.80 0.36 -1.33
CA TRP A 518 -6.18 1.79 -1.28
C TRP A 518 -6.67 2.27 0.08
N LEU A 519 -6.33 1.59 1.15
CA LEU A 519 -6.63 1.89 2.55
C LEU A 519 -8.13 1.93 2.85
N VAL A 520 -8.85 2.93 2.37
CA VAL A 520 -10.30 3.13 2.56
C VAL A 520 -10.98 3.28 1.20
N ASN A 521 -12.03 2.52 0.96
CA ASN A 521 -12.83 2.68 -0.25
C ASN A 521 -13.92 3.74 -0.05
N VAL A 522 -13.62 4.97 -0.40
CA VAL A 522 -14.54 6.11 -0.25
C VAL A 522 -15.80 6.00 -1.11
N ARG A 523 -15.80 5.15 -2.14
CA ARG A 523 -16.97 4.88 -3.00
C ARG A 523 -18.08 4.15 -2.29
N GLU A 524 -17.73 3.30 -1.32
CA GLU A 524 -18.63 2.38 -0.63
C GLU A 524 -19.09 2.92 0.74
N LEU A 525 -18.54 4.04 1.22
CA LEU A 525 -18.96 4.67 2.47
C LEU A 525 -20.44 5.08 2.40
N GLY A 526 -21.22 4.80 3.51
CA GLY A 526 -22.64 5.10 3.63
C GLY A 526 -23.05 5.87 4.87
#